data_6b02f052cdf3aace63c78b11b791b726
#
_entry.id   6b02f052cdf3aace63c78b11b791b726
#
_cell.length_a   1.000
_cell.length_b   1.000
_cell.length_c   1.000
_cell.angle_alpha   90.00
_cell.angle_beta   90.00
_cell.angle_gamma   90.00
#
_symmetry.space_group_name_H-M   'P 1'
#
loop_
_entity.id
_entity.type
_entity.pdbx_description
1 polymer ?
#
loop_
_entity_poly.entity_id
_entity_poly.type
_entity_poly.pdbx_seq_one_letter_code
_entity_poly.pdbx_strand_id
1 'polypeptide(L)'
;NEINEVMNQEMPYHQAGIIYQPGENHGDVKLQVSHHLMIASAKAVILGHRINPEFKIGCMLQYPMTYGATCRPQDELAKRLSMLPNFYYSDVMVRGHYTNTCRAQAKRLNGNFITIKGDEEILQAGKVDYIAISYYFSSIASYSKDSEIKVTRDNPYLSVNDWNWPIDPLGLRLSLNELYDRYQVPLFVVENGLGAIDEIEEDGTINDDYRIAYLASHIDALRDAIEIDEVDVIGYTCWGPID
;
A
#
# COMPACT_ATOMS: atom_id res chain seq x y z
N ASN A 1 -3.26 9.13 -4.39
CA ASN A 1 -4.46 8.37 -4.07
C ASN A 1 -4.12 6.90 -3.89
N GLU A 2 -4.35 6.37 -2.71
CA GLU A 2 -4.08 4.99 -2.32
C GLU A 2 -5.04 4.04 -3.05
N ILE A 3 -4.71 3.70 -4.28
CA ILE A 3 -5.60 2.97 -5.20
C ILE A 3 -6.01 1.59 -4.67
N ASN A 4 -5.20 0.96 -3.83
CA ASN A 4 -5.48 -0.36 -3.26
C ASN A 4 -6.53 -0.35 -2.13
N GLU A 5 -6.91 0.81 -1.63
CA GLU A 5 -7.98 0.97 -0.64
C GLU A 5 -9.35 0.44 -1.11
N VAL A 6 -9.57 0.36 -2.43
CA VAL A 6 -10.77 -0.27 -3.01
C VAL A 6 -10.98 -1.71 -2.51
N MET A 7 -9.90 -2.43 -2.21
CA MET A 7 -9.99 -3.81 -1.71
C MET A 7 -10.37 -3.90 -0.24
N ASN A 8 -10.31 -2.80 0.52
CA ASN A 8 -10.79 -2.79 1.88
C ASN A 8 -12.31 -3.09 1.91
N GLN A 9 -12.69 -4.08 2.70
CA GLN A 9 -14.09 -4.54 2.76
C GLN A 9 -14.94 -3.78 3.76
N GLU A 10 -14.33 -3.11 4.73
CA GLU A 10 -15.04 -2.48 5.84
C GLU A 10 -15.71 -1.15 5.45
N MET A 11 -15.08 -0.38 4.54
CA MET A 11 -15.59 0.94 4.15
C MET A 11 -15.55 1.16 2.63
N PRO A 12 -16.27 0.36 1.82
CA PRO A 12 -16.17 0.42 0.35
C PRO A 12 -16.64 1.77 -0.24
N TYR A 13 -17.65 2.40 0.37
CA TYR A 13 -18.13 3.72 -0.04
C TYR A 13 -17.09 4.80 0.22
N HIS A 14 -16.52 4.81 1.43
CA HIS A 14 -15.58 5.84 1.85
C HIS A 14 -14.28 5.82 1.05
N GLN A 15 -13.80 4.62 0.73
CA GLN A 15 -12.52 4.42 0.06
C GLN A 15 -12.62 4.43 -1.46
N ALA A 16 -13.76 4.04 -2.03
CA ALA A 16 -13.92 3.87 -3.47
C ALA A 16 -15.25 4.37 -4.04
N GLY A 17 -16.10 5.00 -3.23
CA GLY A 17 -17.43 5.44 -3.67
C GLY A 17 -18.37 4.30 -4.05
N ILE A 18 -18.11 3.07 -3.58
CA ILE A 18 -18.91 1.89 -3.92
C ILE A 18 -20.16 1.83 -3.05
N ILE A 19 -21.33 1.77 -3.71
CA ILE A 19 -22.61 1.49 -3.08
C ILE A 19 -23.14 0.20 -3.70
N TYR A 20 -23.09 -0.89 -2.92
CA TYR A 20 -23.60 -2.18 -3.38
C TYR A 20 -25.12 -2.17 -3.54
N GLN A 21 -25.60 -2.76 -4.63
CA GLN A 21 -27.03 -2.98 -4.82
C GLN A 21 -27.44 -4.35 -4.26
N PRO A 22 -28.71 -4.53 -3.90
CA PRO A 22 -29.20 -5.82 -3.44
C PRO A 22 -28.94 -6.95 -4.46
N GLY A 23 -28.30 -8.02 -4.02
CA GLY A 23 -28.00 -9.19 -4.84
C GLY A 23 -26.72 -9.12 -5.69
N GLU A 24 -25.97 -8.01 -5.64
CA GLU A 24 -24.67 -7.94 -6.31
C GLU A 24 -23.62 -8.80 -5.61
N ASN A 25 -22.75 -9.41 -6.40
CA ASN A 25 -21.53 -10.03 -5.90
C ASN A 25 -20.50 -8.92 -5.58
N HIS A 26 -20.19 -8.74 -4.32
CA HIS A 26 -19.24 -7.70 -3.88
C HIS A 26 -17.83 -7.89 -4.46
N GLY A 27 -17.43 -9.15 -4.73
CA GLY A 27 -16.16 -9.44 -5.38
C GLY A 27 -16.12 -8.94 -6.83
N ASP A 28 -17.19 -9.16 -7.59
CA ASP A 28 -17.31 -8.67 -8.97
C ASP A 28 -17.24 -7.15 -9.01
N VAL A 29 -18.01 -6.47 -8.14
CA VAL A 29 -18.03 -5.00 -8.09
C VAL A 29 -16.65 -4.45 -7.77
N LYS A 30 -15.97 -4.96 -6.73
CA LYS A 30 -14.61 -4.52 -6.37
C LYS A 30 -13.60 -4.73 -7.49
N LEU A 31 -13.62 -5.90 -8.13
CA LEU A 31 -12.70 -6.22 -9.22
C LEU A 31 -12.98 -5.34 -10.46
N GLN A 32 -14.26 -5.08 -10.78
CA GLN A 32 -14.61 -4.20 -11.89
C GLN A 32 -14.20 -2.74 -11.64
N VAL A 33 -14.45 -2.22 -10.44
CA VAL A 33 -14.00 -0.86 -10.05
C VAL A 33 -12.47 -0.77 -10.11
N SER A 34 -11.77 -1.78 -9.58
CA SER A 34 -10.31 -1.82 -9.62
C SER A 34 -9.78 -1.84 -11.06
N HIS A 35 -10.42 -2.62 -11.96
CA HIS A 35 -10.06 -2.65 -13.38
C HIS A 35 -10.22 -1.27 -14.02
N HIS A 36 -11.35 -0.59 -13.79
CA HIS A 36 -11.59 0.76 -14.33
C HIS A 36 -10.56 1.79 -13.82
N LEU A 37 -10.18 1.71 -12.54
CA LEU A 37 -9.16 2.58 -11.96
C LEU A 37 -7.78 2.33 -12.58
N MET A 38 -7.40 1.08 -12.82
CA MET A 38 -6.13 0.75 -13.46
C MET A 38 -6.09 1.20 -14.93
N ILE A 39 -7.21 1.06 -15.67
CA ILE A 39 -7.33 1.60 -17.03
C ILE A 39 -7.25 3.13 -17.03
N ALA A 40 -7.91 3.79 -16.09
CA ALA A 40 -7.83 5.25 -15.97
C ALA A 40 -6.40 5.72 -15.66
N SER A 41 -5.72 5.05 -14.73
CA SER A 41 -4.31 5.31 -14.42
C SER A 41 -3.41 5.11 -15.65
N ALA A 42 -3.54 4.00 -16.36
CA ALA A 42 -2.75 3.73 -17.55
C ALA A 42 -2.97 4.79 -18.64
N LYS A 43 -4.21 5.23 -18.87
CA LYS A 43 -4.52 6.34 -19.79
C LYS A 43 -3.88 7.66 -19.34
N ALA A 44 -3.85 7.94 -18.02
CA ALA A 44 -3.21 9.13 -17.48
C ALA A 44 -1.68 9.10 -17.71
N VAL A 45 -1.04 7.95 -17.50
CA VAL A 45 0.39 7.78 -17.79
C VAL A 45 0.69 7.99 -19.29
N ILE A 46 -0.08 7.35 -20.18
CA ILE A 46 0.07 7.53 -21.64
C ILE A 46 -0.10 9.00 -22.03
N LEU A 47 -1.10 9.69 -21.47
CA LEU A 47 -1.32 11.10 -21.75
C LEU A 47 -0.17 11.97 -21.22
N GLY A 48 0.27 11.72 -20.00
CA GLY A 48 1.39 12.45 -19.39
C GLY A 48 2.66 12.35 -20.20
N HIS A 49 3.07 11.14 -20.62
CA HIS A 49 4.25 10.93 -21.47
C HIS A 49 4.07 11.50 -22.88
N ARG A 50 2.84 11.61 -23.40
CA ARG A 50 2.57 12.31 -24.66
C ARG A 50 2.78 13.82 -24.54
N ILE A 51 2.41 14.41 -23.40
CA ILE A 51 2.60 15.83 -23.12
C ILE A 51 4.09 16.13 -22.92
N ASN A 52 4.75 15.34 -22.10
CA ASN A 52 6.20 15.42 -21.90
C ASN A 52 6.76 14.01 -21.61
N PRO A 53 7.60 13.46 -22.51
CA PRO A 53 8.21 12.14 -22.33
C PRO A 53 9.13 12.03 -21.10
N GLU A 54 9.61 13.15 -20.56
CA GLU A 54 10.49 13.17 -19.38
C GLU A 54 9.72 13.11 -18.06
N PHE A 55 8.40 13.21 -18.07
CA PHE A 55 7.60 13.07 -16.86
C PHE A 55 7.78 11.67 -16.25
N LYS A 56 7.96 11.64 -14.93
CA LYS A 56 7.92 10.42 -14.14
C LYS A 56 6.56 10.33 -13.44
N ILE A 57 5.80 9.31 -13.76
CA ILE A 57 4.41 9.13 -13.28
C ILE A 57 4.33 7.81 -12.54
N GLY A 58 4.01 7.89 -11.24
CA GLY A 58 3.90 6.74 -10.36
C GLY A 58 2.48 6.36 -9.99
N CYS A 59 2.34 5.20 -9.38
CA CYS A 59 1.15 4.85 -8.61
C CYS A 59 1.41 5.05 -7.13
N MET A 60 0.34 5.19 -6.34
CA MET A 60 0.41 5.29 -4.89
C MET A 60 -0.39 4.16 -4.24
N LEU A 61 0.22 3.52 -3.26
CA LEU A 61 -0.35 2.41 -2.49
C LEU A 61 -0.24 2.70 -1.00
N GLN A 62 -1.28 2.39 -0.23
CA GLN A 62 -1.09 2.13 1.19
C GLN A 62 -0.33 0.81 1.33
N TYR A 63 0.80 0.85 2.02
CA TYR A 63 1.65 -0.34 2.11
C TYR A 63 2.15 -0.60 3.53
N PRO A 64 1.29 -1.11 4.43
CA PRO A 64 1.73 -1.54 5.75
C PRO A 64 2.54 -2.83 5.60
N MET A 65 3.75 -2.86 6.20
CA MET A 65 4.49 -4.12 6.33
C MET A 65 3.64 -5.14 7.10
N THR A 66 3.58 -6.36 6.62
CA THR A 66 2.87 -7.43 7.33
C THR A 66 3.84 -8.56 7.70
N TYR A 67 3.84 -8.94 8.97
CA TYR A 67 4.62 -10.07 9.49
C TYR A 67 3.73 -11.30 9.68
N GLY A 68 4.31 -12.51 9.61
CA GLY A 68 3.65 -13.69 10.16
C GLY A 68 3.59 -13.58 11.69
N ALA A 69 2.48 -13.91 12.31
CA ALA A 69 2.32 -13.83 13.76
C ALA A 69 3.31 -14.74 14.51
N THR A 70 3.71 -15.81 13.88
CA THR A 70 4.76 -16.75 14.36
C THR A 70 5.51 -17.34 13.16
N CYS A 71 6.58 -18.10 13.44
CA CYS A 71 7.29 -18.86 12.41
C CYS A 71 6.55 -20.15 11.93
N ARG A 72 5.29 -20.35 12.27
CA ARG A 72 4.49 -21.46 11.75
C ARG A 72 4.25 -21.26 10.24
N PRO A 73 4.40 -22.32 9.41
CA PRO A 73 4.15 -22.19 7.97
C PRO A 73 2.76 -21.64 7.61
N GLN A 74 1.75 -21.89 8.45
CA GLN A 74 0.41 -21.37 8.25
C GLN A 74 0.34 -19.84 8.43
N ASP A 75 1.07 -19.28 9.40
CA ASP A 75 1.11 -17.84 9.65
C ASP A 75 1.91 -17.12 8.54
N GLU A 76 2.99 -17.74 8.04
CA GLU A 76 3.71 -17.24 6.86
C GLU A 76 2.83 -17.27 5.60
N LEU A 77 2.02 -18.31 5.42
CA LEU A 77 1.04 -18.34 4.33
C LEU A 77 -0.03 -17.25 4.51
N ALA A 78 -0.53 -17.04 5.75
CA ALA A 78 -1.48 -15.96 6.06
C ALA A 78 -0.90 -14.59 5.72
N LYS A 79 0.37 -14.31 6.11
CA LYS A 79 1.11 -13.12 5.68
C LYS A 79 1.10 -12.97 4.15
N ARG A 80 1.51 -14.00 3.43
CA ARG A 80 1.55 -14.00 1.96
C ARG A 80 0.19 -13.68 1.34
N LEU A 81 -0.88 -14.25 1.89
CA LEU A 81 -2.24 -14.07 1.39
C LEU A 81 -2.82 -12.69 1.75
N SER A 82 -2.46 -12.12 2.90
CA SER A 82 -2.90 -10.77 3.30
C SER A 82 -2.32 -9.67 2.40
N MET A 83 -1.18 -9.92 1.74
CA MET A 83 -0.54 -8.96 0.84
C MET A 83 -1.06 -9.02 -0.60
N LEU A 84 -1.90 -10.02 -0.95
CA LEU A 84 -2.44 -10.14 -2.31
C LEU A 84 -3.19 -8.88 -2.79
N PRO A 85 -4.00 -8.19 -1.96
CA PRO A 85 -4.65 -6.94 -2.36
C PRO A 85 -3.65 -5.88 -2.85
N ASN A 86 -2.54 -5.69 -2.14
CA ASN A 86 -1.52 -4.71 -2.50
C ASN A 86 -0.85 -5.08 -3.84
N PHE A 87 -0.41 -6.33 -3.96
CA PHE A 87 0.22 -6.82 -5.18
C PHE A 87 -0.74 -6.90 -6.38
N TYR A 88 -2.05 -6.97 -6.16
CA TYR A 88 -3.04 -6.92 -7.23
C TYR A 88 -2.89 -5.65 -8.07
N TYR A 89 -2.74 -4.49 -7.40
CA TYR A 89 -2.60 -3.21 -8.07
C TYR A 89 -1.19 -2.98 -8.60
N SER A 90 -0.18 -3.14 -7.77
CA SER A 90 1.20 -2.90 -8.18
C SER A 90 1.65 -3.82 -9.31
N ASP A 91 1.22 -5.10 -9.33
CA ASP A 91 1.53 -6.00 -10.44
C ASP A 91 0.99 -5.46 -11.76
N VAL A 92 -0.28 -5.04 -11.81
CA VAL A 92 -0.89 -4.56 -13.06
C VAL A 92 -0.27 -3.23 -13.49
N MET A 93 -0.09 -2.30 -12.56
CA MET A 93 0.40 -0.94 -12.89
C MET A 93 1.86 -0.92 -13.32
N VAL A 94 2.70 -1.80 -12.74
CA VAL A 94 4.13 -1.88 -13.12
C VAL A 94 4.37 -2.82 -14.29
N ARG A 95 3.64 -3.95 -14.35
CA ARG A 95 3.89 -4.98 -15.38
C ARG A 95 3.00 -4.83 -16.61
N GLY A 96 1.91 -4.07 -16.53
CA GLY A 96 0.97 -3.84 -17.62
C GLY A 96 0.02 -5.01 -17.92
N HIS A 97 -0.09 -5.98 -17.02
CA HIS A 97 -0.97 -7.14 -17.21
C HIS A 97 -1.35 -7.82 -15.90
N TYR A 98 -2.44 -8.59 -15.91
CA TYR A 98 -2.89 -9.37 -14.77
C TYR A 98 -2.03 -10.61 -14.55
N THR A 99 -1.37 -10.67 -13.38
CA THR A 99 -0.48 -11.78 -12.99
C THR A 99 -1.24 -12.95 -12.35
N ASN A 100 -0.52 -14.01 -11.98
CA ASN A 100 -1.07 -15.08 -11.14
C ASN A 100 -1.52 -14.56 -9.75
N THR A 101 -0.87 -13.56 -9.20
CA THR A 101 -1.28 -12.88 -7.95
C THR A 101 -2.66 -12.28 -8.09
N CYS A 102 -2.91 -11.57 -9.21
CA CYS A 102 -4.22 -10.98 -9.50
C CYS A 102 -5.32 -12.04 -9.62
N ARG A 103 -5.02 -13.15 -10.31
CA ARG A 103 -5.97 -14.28 -10.44
C ARG A 103 -6.23 -14.95 -9.08
N ALA A 104 -5.22 -15.06 -8.22
CA ALA A 104 -5.40 -15.60 -6.88
C ALA A 104 -6.29 -14.70 -6.02
N GLN A 105 -6.09 -13.38 -6.09
CA GLN A 105 -6.94 -12.43 -5.37
C GLN A 105 -8.39 -12.44 -5.87
N ALA A 106 -8.60 -12.49 -7.18
CA ALA A 106 -9.95 -12.59 -7.75
C ALA A 106 -10.69 -13.86 -7.27
N LYS A 107 -10.00 -15.00 -7.23
CA LYS A 107 -10.57 -16.24 -6.66
C LYS A 107 -10.94 -16.11 -5.19
N ARG A 108 -10.12 -15.44 -4.39
CA ARG A 108 -10.41 -15.21 -2.96
C ARG A 108 -11.63 -14.32 -2.75
N LEU A 109 -11.84 -13.35 -3.63
CA LEU A 109 -13.02 -12.50 -3.62
C LEU A 109 -14.27 -13.21 -4.20
N ASN A 110 -14.11 -14.43 -4.71
CA ASN A 110 -15.15 -15.15 -5.44
C ASN A 110 -15.81 -14.27 -6.52
N GLY A 111 -14.97 -13.52 -7.26
CA GLY A 111 -15.43 -12.51 -8.20
C GLY A 111 -14.74 -12.59 -9.56
N ASN A 112 -15.37 -11.94 -10.52
CA ASN A 112 -14.90 -11.74 -11.87
C ASN A 112 -15.11 -10.29 -12.30
N PHE A 113 -14.49 -9.89 -13.41
CA PHE A 113 -14.69 -8.58 -14.03
C PHE A 113 -14.62 -8.71 -15.55
N ILE A 114 -15.20 -7.72 -16.23
CA ILE A 114 -15.28 -7.66 -17.69
C ILE A 114 -14.18 -6.74 -18.20
N THR A 115 -13.42 -7.20 -19.18
CA THR A 115 -12.52 -6.41 -20.00
C THR A 115 -13.13 -6.15 -21.37
N ILE A 116 -12.73 -5.06 -21.99
CA ILE A 116 -13.10 -4.75 -23.39
C ILE A 116 -11.87 -4.80 -24.29
N LYS A 117 -12.11 -4.89 -25.58
CA LYS A 117 -11.04 -4.86 -26.58
C LYS A 117 -10.21 -3.59 -26.46
N GLY A 118 -8.90 -3.72 -26.33
CA GLY A 118 -7.95 -2.61 -26.18
C GLY A 118 -7.48 -2.39 -24.74
N ASP A 119 -8.10 -3.00 -23.73
CA ASP A 119 -7.70 -2.81 -22.33
C ASP A 119 -6.29 -3.34 -22.06
N GLU A 120 -5.93 -4.49 -22.63
CA GLU A 120 -4.60 -5.08 -22.44
C GLU A 120 -3.50 -4.18 -23.04
N GLU A 121 -3.74 -3.65 -24.23
CA GLU A 121 -2.82 -2.72 -24.89
C GLU A 121 -2.67 -1.40 -24.11
N ILE A 122 -3.76 -0.89 -23.52
CA ILE A 122 -3.74 0.30 -22.68
C ILE A 122 -2.92 0.04 -21.42
N LEU A 123 -3.16 -1.07 -20.71
CA LEU A 123 -2.40 -1.41 -19.51
C LEU A 123 -0.91 -1.57 -19.81
N GLN A 124 -0.58 -2.26 -20.91
CA GLN A 124 0.81 -2.46 -21.32
C GLN A 124 1.53 -1.16 -21.71
N ALA A 125 0.84 -0.23 -22.36
CA ALA A 125 1.39 1.05 -22.77
C ALA A 125 1.47 2.08 -21.63
N GLY A 126 0.59 1.96 -20.61
CA GLY A 126 0.47 2.90 -19.51
C GLY A 126 1.08 2.39 -18.21
N LYS A 127 2.21 1.68 -18.27
CA LYS A 127 2.96 1.28 -17.07
C LYS A 127 3.51 2.50 -16.35
N VAL A 128 3.48 2.45 -15.02
CA VAL A 128 4.04 3.52 -14.19
C VAL A 128 5.57 3.48 -14.16
N ASP A 129 6.21 4.65 -13.95
CA ASP A 129 7.66 4.78 -13.90
C ASP A 129 8.24 4.45 -12.51
N TYR A 130 7.44 4.61 -11.45
CA TYR A 130 7.83 4.34 -10.06
C TYR A 130 6.64 3.94 -9.21
N ILE A 131 6.90 3.38 -8.02
CA ILE A 131 5.87 3.10 -7.02
C ILE A 131 6.02 4.09 -5.86
N ALA A 132 4.92 4.76 -5.51
CA ALA A 132 4.81 5.54 -4.30
C ALA A 132 4.05 4.76 -3.22
N ILE A 133 4.47 4.92 -1.97
CA ILE A 133 3.81 4.31 -0.82
C ILE A 133 3.49 5.33 0.26
N SER A 134 2.37 5.11 0.96
CA SER A 134 2.14 5.61 2.31
C SER A 134 2.49 4.51 3.31
N TYR A 135 3.30 4.87 4.31
CA TYR A 135 3.70 3.96 5.37
C TYR A 135 3.53 4.61 6.74
N TYR A 136 2.71 4.02 7.59
CA TYR A 136 2.42 4.53 8.93
C TYR A 136 2.65 3.50 10.03
N PHE A 137 2.45 2.23 9.73
CA PHE A 137 2.49 1.13 10.69
C PHE A 137 2.73 -0.20 9.99
N SER A 138 3.00 -1.22 10.80
CA SER A 138 3.01 -2.62 10.37
C SER A 138 1.82 -3.40 10.95
N SER A 139 1.59 -4.58 10.41
CA SER A 139 0.54 -5.49 10.83
C SER A 139 1.12 -6.90 11.05
N ILE A 140 0.37 -7.76 11.74
CA ILE A 140 0.65 -9.18 11.84
C ILE A 140 -0.51 -9.99 11.25
N ALA A 141 -0.17 -11.04 10.52
CA ALA A 141 -1.13 -11.97 9.96
C ALA A 141 -0.99 -13.35 10.60
N SER A 142 -2.08 -13.94 10.99
CA SER A 142 -2.15 -15.28 11.55
C SER A 142 -3.19 -16.13 10.82
N TYR A 143 -2.96 -17.44 10.80
CA TYR A 143 -3.94 -18.39 10.31
C TYR A 143 -5.05 -18.58 11.36
N SER A 144 -6.29 -18.46 10.90
CA SER A 144 -7.49 -18.77 11.68
C SER A 144 -8.30 -19.86 10.97
N LYS A 145 -8.82 -20.81 11.73
CA LYS A 145 -9.69 -21.88 11.17
C LYS A 145 -10.98 -21.32 10.58
N ASP A 146 -11.46 -20.20 11.10
CA ASP A 146 -12.75 -19.61 10.72
C ASP A 146 -12.66 -18.69 9.50
N SER A 147 -11.51 -18.02 9.31
CA SER A 147 -11.34 -17.00 8.26
C SER A 147 -10.09 -17.19 7.40
N GLU A 148 -9.33 -18.27 7.59
CA GLU A 148 -8.01 -18.52 6.98
C GLU A 148 -6.95 -17.45 7.30
N ILE A 149 -7.32 -16.17 7.35
CA ILE A 149 -6.43 -15.05 7.63
C ILE A 149 -7.10 -14.12 8.64
N LYS A 150 -6.36 -13.82 9.71
CA LYS A 150 -6.66 -12.74 10.64
C LYS A 150 -5.50 -11.76 10.60
N VAL A 151 -5.77 -10.49 10.30
CA VAL A 151 -4.76 -9.41 10.33
C VAL A 151 -5.09 -8.48 11.49
N THR A 152 -4.08 -8.16 12.30
CA THR A 152 -4.17 -7.22 13.42
C THR A 152 -2.95 -6.30 13.44
N ARG A 153 -3.00 -5.25 14.28
CA ARG A 153 -1.86 -4.37 14.56
C ARG A 153 -1.17 -4.70 15.90
N ASP A 154 -1.61 -5.75 16.58
CA ASP A 154 -1.18 -6.10 17.95
C ASP A 154 0.17 -6.82 17.93
N ASN A 155 1.23 -6.16 17.46
CA ASN A 155 2.58 -6.70 17.51
C ASN A 155 3.16 -6.53 18.92
N PRO A 156 3.43 -7.63 19.67
CA PRO A 156 3.89 -7.53 21.06
C PRO A 156 5.32 -6.99 21.22
N TYR A 157 6.05 -6.80 20.14
CA TYR A 157 7.43 -6.32 20.13
C TYR A 157 7.57 -4.85 19.77
N LEU A 158 6.45 -4.17 19.45
CA LEU A 158 6.45 -2.77 19.03
C LEU A 158 5.65 -1.90 20.02
N SER A 159 6.14 -0.70 20.26
CA SER A 159 5.34 0.34 20.89
C SER A 159 4.26 0.85 19.95
N VAL A 160 3.23 1.44 20.50
CA VAL A 160 2.15 2.07 19.74
C VAL A 160 2.07 3.56 20.05
N ASN A 161 1.56 4.34 19.10
CA ASN A 161 1.22 5.73 19.30
C ASN A 161 -0.21 5.89 19.91
N ASP A 162 -0.67 7.12 20.10
CA ASP A 162 -1.99 7.43 20.68
C ASP A 162 -3.16 6.90 19.84
N TRP A 163 -2.95 6.61 18.56
CA TRP A 163 -3.95 6.00 17.68
C TRP A 163 -3.87 4.47 17.64
N ASN A 164 -3.09 3.85 18.54
CA ASN A 164 -2.80 2.42 18.57
C ASN A 164 -2.17 1.88 17.27
N TRP A 165 -1.36 2.69 16.62
CA TRP A 165 -0.57 2.26 15.48
C TRP A 165 0.83 1.85 15.92
N PRO A 166 1.31 0.66 15.56
CA PRO A 166 2.68 0.23 15.85
C PRO A 166 3.71 1.19 15.23
N ILE A 167 4.69 1.59 16.03
CA ILE A 167 5.84 2.37 15.57
C ILE A 167 6.90 1.38 15.09
N ASP A 168 7.12 1.34 13.77
CA ASP A 168 7.96 0.31 13.15
C ASP A 168 8.84 0.87 12.03
N PRO A 169 9.96 1.53 12.36
CA PRO A 169 10.91 2.02 11.35
C PRO A 169 11.52 0.90 10.50
N LEU A 170 11.78 -0.27 11.10
CA LEU A 170 12.33 -1.43 10.37
C LEU A 170 11.32 -1.97 9.36
N GLY A 171 10.03 -1.89 9.67
CA GLY A 171 8.96 -2.25 8.73
C GLY A 171 8.96 -1.38 7.48
N LEU A 172 9.31 -0.08 7.59
CA LEU A 172 9.50 0.79 6.42
C LEU A 172 10.65 0.26 5.54
N ARG A 173 11.82 -0.04 6.12
CA ARG A 173 12.96 -0.60 5.39
C ARG A 173 12.60 -1.91 4.70
N LEU A 174 11.90 -2.81 5.39
CA LEU A 174 11.45 -4.09 4.82
C LEU A 174 10.42 -3.91 3.69
N SER A 175 9.50 -2.95 3.82
CA SER A 175 8.53 -2.62 2.77
C SER A 175 9.22 -2.14 1.50
N LEU A 176 10.23 -1.29 1.63
CA LEU A 176 11.02 -0.79 0.52
C LEU A 176 11.79 -1.92 -0.16
N ASN A 177 12.45 -2.78 0.61
CA ASN A 177 13.14 -3.95 0.07
C ASN A 177 12.17 -4.90 -0.66
N GLU A 178 11.02 -5.25 -0.05
CA GLU A 178 10.05 -6.16 -0.66
C GLU A 178 9.51 -5.64 -2.00
N LEU A 179 9.22 -4.35 -2.09
CA LEU A 179 8.76 -3.72 -3.33
C LEU A 179 9.87 -3.62 -4.37
N TYR A 180 11.07 -3.23 -3.96
CA TYR A 180 12.19 -3.11 -4.88
C TYR A 180 12.64 -4.45 -5.44
N ASP A 181 12.76 -5.49 -4.58
CA ASP A 181 13.05 -6.86 -5.01
C ASP A 181 12.03 -7.39 -6.02
N ARG A 182 10.76 -7.03 -5.83
CA ARG A 182 9.68 -7.51 -6.69
C ARG A 182 9.62 -6.81 -8.04
N TYR A 183 9.90 -5.51 -8.10
CA TYR A 183 9.60 -4.69 -9.26
C TYR A 183 10.80 -4.05 -9.94
N GLN A 184 11.89 -3.79 -9.22
CA GLN A 184 13.11 -3.14 -9.71
C GLN A 184 12.79 -1.80 -10.41
N VAL A 185 11.86 -1.02 -9.84
CA VAL A 185 11.55 0.35 -10.26
C VAL A 185 11.77 1.29 -9.08
N PRO A 186 12.06 2.58 -9.32
CA PRO A 186 12.24 3.55 -8.24
C PRO A 186 11.06 3.58 -7.28
N LEU A 187 11.33 3.86 -6.00
CA LEU A 187 10.32 3.96 -4.95
C LEU A 187 10.25 5.39 -4.40
N PHE A 188 9.06 5.80 -3.96
CA PHE A 188 8.85 7.09 -3.31
C PHE A 188 8.00 6.90 -2.05
N VAL A 189 8.52 7.28 -0.89
CA VAL A 189 7.71 7.37 0.33
C VAL A 189 6.98 8.72 0.30
N VAL A 190 5.73 8.73 -0.17
CA VAL A 190 4.94 9.97 -0.33
C VAL A 190 4.18 10.35 0.92
N GLU A 191 4.00 9.41 1.85
CA GLU A 191 3.41 9.68 3.15
C GLU A 191 4.08 8.82 4.22
N ASN A 192 4.50 9.49 5.30
CA ASN A 192 4.90 8.87 6.56
C ASN A 192 4.68 9.88 7.67
N GLY A 193 4.13 9.45 8.79
CA GLY A 193 3.81 10.34 9.90
C GLY A 193 3.28 9.61 11.12
N LEU A 194 3.13 10.34 12.19
CA LEU A 194 2.69 9.85 13.50
C LEU A 194 1.32 10.44 13.83
N GLY A 195 0.38 9.58 14.22
CA GLY A 195 -0.85 10.01 14.88
C GLY A 195 -0.60 10.27 16.38
N ALA A 196 -0.92 11.46 16.84
CA ALA A 196 -0.76 11.86 18.22
C ALA A 196 -1.90 12.77 18.67
N ILE A 197 -2.06 12.89 19.99
CA ILE A 197 -2.93 13.88 20.62
C ILE A 197 -1.99 14.93 21.23
N ASP A 198 -1.88 16.07 20.52
CA ASP A 198 -0.99 17.14 20.95
C ASP A 198 -1.61 17.94 22.11
N GLU A 199 -0.78 18.29 23.09
CA GLU A 199 -1.16 19.16 24.19
C GLU A 199 -0.42 20.50 24.05
N ILE A 200 -1.17 21.59 24.20
CA ILE A 200 -0.60 22.94 24.18
C ILE A 200 -0.10 23.27 25.59
N GLU A 201 1.19 23.58 25.73
CA GLU A 201 1.83 23.97 26.97
C GLU A 201 1.35 25.38 27.43
N GLU A 202 1.62 25.73 28.69
CA GLU A 202 1.25 27.05 29.28
C GLU A 202 1.82 28.24 28.48
N ASP A 203 2.97 28.07 27.86
CA ASP A 203 3.64 29.10 27.05
C ASP A 203 3.13 29.12 25.55
N GLY A 204 2.18 28.27 25.22
CA GLY A 204 1.61 28.18 23.87
C GLY A 204 2.41 27.31 22.90
N THR A 205 3.43 26.62 23.35
CA THR A 205 4.20 25.66 22.54
C THR A 205 3.60 24.26 22.59
N ILE A 206 4.03 23.39 21.69
CA ILE A 206 3.75 21.95 21.71
C ILE A 206 5.10 21.23 21.85
N ASN A 207 5.21 20.38 22.88
CA ASN A 207 6.39 19.55 23.09
C ASN A 207 6.23 18.23 22.35
N ASP A 208 6.73 18.16 21.12
CA ASP A 208 6.55 17.04 20.19
C ASP A 208 7.82 16.20 19.98
N ASP A 209 8.69 16.07 20.99
CA ASP A 209 9.89 15.22 20.96
C ASP A 209 9.60 13.78 20.48
N TYR A 210 8.42 13.25 20.80
CA TYR A 210 7.94 11.95 20.32
C TYR A 210 7.80 11.92 18.79
N ARG A 211 7.34 13.02 18.15
CA ARG A 211 7.23 13.12 16.68
C ARG A 211 8.61 13.23 16.05
N ILE A 212 9.49 14.01 16.65
CA ILE A 212 10.90 14.12 16.22
C ILE A 212 11.58 12.75 16.26
N ALA A 213 11.43 12.01 17.37
CA ALA A 213 12.00 10.68 17.52
C ALA A 213 11.42 9.67 16.49
N TYR A 214 10.11 9.72 16.24
CA TYR A 214 9.46 8.90 15.21
C TYR A 214 10.06 9.17 13.82
N LEU A 215 10.09 10.44 13.40
CA LEU A 215 10.60 10.81 12.09
C LEU A 215 12.09 10.48 11.95
N ALA A 216 12.90 10.78 12.96
CA ALA A 216 14.33 10.46 12.94
C ALA A 216 14.58 8.96 12.74
N SER A 217 13.87 8.11 13.48
CA SER A 217 14.02 6.64 13.36
C SER A 217 13.58 6.10 12.00
N HIS A 218 12.51 6.65 11.39
CA HIS A 218 12.06 6.25 10.06
C HIS A 218 12.99 6.76 8.96
N ILE A 219 13.55 7.96 9.10
CA ILE A 219 14.57 8.50 8.18
C ILE A 219 15.86 7.68 8.25
N ASP A 220 16.28 7.24 9.45
CA ASP A 220 17.43 6.33 9.60
C ASP A 220 17.18 4.99 8.90
N ALA A 221 15.99 4.41 9.04
CA ALA A 221 15.62 3.18 8.34
C ALA A 221 15.56 3.35 6.82
N LEU A 222 15.08 4.51 6.35
CA LEU A 222 15.09 4.89 4.94
C LEU A 222 16.52 5.03 4.41
N ARG A 223 17.41 5.70 5.15
CA ARG A 223 18.84 5.81 4.81
C ARG A 223 19.47 4.45 4.68
N ASP A 224 19.22 3.54 5.61
CA ASP A 224 19.75 2.18 5.55
C ASP A 224 19.23 1.39 4.35
N ALA A 225 17.96 1.58 3.95
CA ALA A 225 17.43 0.98 2.73
C ALA A 225 18.20 1.46 1.48
N ILE A 226 18.57 2.74 1.44
CA ILE A 226 19.30 3.34 0.31
C ILE A 226 20.79 2.93 0.34
N GLU A 227 21.46 3.11 1.49
CA GLU A 227 22.91 3.02 1.57
C GLU A 227 23.43 1.60 1.77
N ILE A 228 22.64 0.74 2.43
CA ILE A 228 23.03 -0.63 2.75
C ILE A 228 22.37 -1.64 1.80
N ASP A 229 21.06 -1.45 1.56
CA ASP A 229 20.27 -2.40 0.77
C ASP A 229 20.21 -2.02 -0.72
N GLU A 230 20.78 -0.87 -1.10
CA GLU A 230 20.85 -0.36 -2.50
C GLU A 230 19.47 -0.20 -3.15
N VAL A 231 18.44 0.13 -2.36
CA VAL A 231 17.10 0.40 -2.86
C VAL A 231 17.07 1.79 -3.52
N ASP A 232 16.59 1.87 -4.75
CA ASP A 232 16.42 3.15 -5.48
C ASP A 232 15.21 3.91 -4.94
N VAL A 233 15.42 4.80 -3.96
CA VAL A 233 14.40 5.67 -3.39
C VAL A 233 14.61 7.10 -3.87
N ILE A 234 13.63 7.63 -4.62
CA ILE A 234 13.70 8.95 -5.27
C ILE A 234 13.17 10.10 -4.40
N GLY A 235 12.53 9.81 -3.27
CA GLY A 235 12.02 10.85 -2.38
C GLY A 235 11.32 10.33 -1.14
N TYR A 236 11.14 11.27 -0.20
CA TYR A 236 10.39 11.07 1.03
C TYR A 236 9.66 12.36 1.40
N THR A 237 8.39 12.25 1.79
CA THR A 237 7.57 13.35 2.30
C THR A 237 6.85 12.95 3.59
N CYS A 238 6.77 13.88 4.53
CA CYS A 238 5.94 13.72 5.73
C CYS A 238 4.49 13.96 5.40
N TRP A 239 3.61 13.24 6.07
CA TRP A 239 2.17 13.50 6.07
C TRP A 239 1.80 14.38 7.26
N GLY A 240 0.83 15.30 7.07
CA GLY A 240 0.39 16.22 8.10
C GLY A 240 1.40 17.37 8.36
N PRO A 241 1.87 18.11 7.33
CA PRO A 241 2.84 19.19 7.53
C PRO A 241 2.22 20.46 8.15
N ILE A 242 0.90 20.49 8.29
CA ILE A 242 0.13 21.60 8.88
C ILE A 242 -0.89 20.97 9.82
N ASP A 243 -0.80 21.30 11.10
CA ASP A 243 -1.76 20.92 12.14
C ASP A 243 -2.72 22.09 12.43
#